data_f88f3af5c0bdc0cb17f9e13b412133c8
#
_entry.id   f88f3af5c0bdc0cb17f9e13b412133c8
#
_cell.length_a   1.000
_cell.length_b   1.000
_cell.length_c   1.000
_cell.angle_alpha   90.00
_cell.angle_beta   90.00
_cell.angle_gamma   90.00
#
_symmetry.space_group_name_H-M   'P 1'
#
loop_
_entity.id
_entity.type
_entity.pdbx_description
1 polymer ?
#
loop_
_entity_poly.entity_id
_entity_poly.type
_entity_poly.pdbx_seq_one_letter_code
_entity_poly.pdbx_strand_id
1 'polypeptide(L)'
;MSASPTNDAEVGGVSPRRPHASRAAAVVVAIGLIVLGSPATAGAAVLEHSPSATVRTPSATRAPEDVPAAEDEPDPAQEAEYWLDDYGIREAWKTTRGKGVTIAVIDTGIGKGPVEFDGAVVGGADFSGTGTPDGRSPVGAVDSNHGSWVGSLAASRGTGDGKGMLGVAPEASLLSISVGFGASAAVPFVDQVADAMRWAVDNGADVINLSFTTNTLEWDASWDSAFLYAFEHDVVVVVAAGNKGSGTDEVGAPATIPGVLTVGGVDRSGAASVEASTQGIAIGIMAPSEQLLGVSADGQLMIWNGTSGAAPIVAGVAALVRAAHPELDADNVINRLISTARSTPASRAQPELYGYGLMDAAAAVTEDVPLVSENPMGSLAEWIRLYRRAEATPQPTPTIAPAEIDPLPAPEAATKPGSPLLPSADTLRYGTVPLMGATLAAILVGLGVTAAARRVKSARTPRVPGR
;
A
#
# COMPACT_ATOMS: atom_id res chain seq x y z
N MET A 1 16.36 -72.97 38.41
CA MET A 1 17.44 -72.74 39.42
C MET A 1 18.16 -71.46 39.00
N SER A 2 18.16 -70.56 39.92
CA SER A 2 19.01 -69.40 40.21
C SER A 2 18.62 -68.10 39.51
N ALA A 3 17.91 -67.28 40.13
CA ALA A 3 18.17 -66.17 41.06
C ALA A 3 18.62 -64.86 40.35
N SER A 4 17.76 -63.89 40.45
CA SER A 4 18.02 -62.45 40.23
C SER A 4 19.14 -61.91 41.12
N PRO A 5 19.64 -60.68 40.74
CA PRO A 5 19.33 -59.59 41.65
C PRO A 5 18.88 -58.32 40.97
N THR A 6 18.01 -57.64 41.68
CA THR A 6 17.54 -56.29 41.62
C THR A 6 18.68 -55.28 41.64
N ASN A 7 18.55 -54.22 40.83
CA ASN A 7 19.25 -52.94 41.06
C ASN A 7 18.30 -51.78 40.88
N ASP A 8 17.96 -51.13 41.98
CA ASP A 8 17.27 -49.84 42.07
C ASP A 8 18.18 -48.74 41.51
N ALA A 9 17.69 -47.99 40.58
CA ALA A 9 18.32 -46.72 40.17
C ALA A 9 17.25 -45.62 40.19
N GLU A 10 17.56 -44.63 40.99
CA GLU A 10 16.77 -43.44 41.29
C GLU A 10 16.19 -42.75 40.07
N VAL A 11 14.89 -42.40 40.17
CA VAL A 11 14.16 -41.55 39.23
C VAL A 11 14.50 -40.12 39.54
N GLY A 12 15.41 -39.54 38.75
CA GLY A 12 15.63 -38.09 38.70
C GLY A 12 14.48 -37.37 38.05
N GLY A 13 13.78 -36.58 38.85
CA GLY A 13 12.63 -35.78 38.40
C GLY A 13 13.02 -34.75 37.33
N VAL A 14 12.49 -34.92 36.14
CA VAL A 14 12.53 -33.93 35.07
C VAL A 14 11.30 -33.01 35.23
N SER A 15 11.55 -31.78 35.68
CA SER A 15 10.52 -30.71 35.66
C SER A 15 10.03 -30.46 34.25
N PRO A 16 8.71 -30.34 34.02
CA PRO A 16 8.18 -29.99 32.70
C PRO A 16 8.53 -28.53 32.35
N ARG A 17 9.31 -28.35 31.29
CA ARG A 17 9.50 -27.04 30.67
C ARG A 17 8.15 -26.56 30.16
N ARG A 18 7.68 -25.40 30.64
CA ARG A 18 6.52 -24.71 30.14
C ARG A 18 6.73 -24.37 28.65
N PRO A 19 5.76 -24.60 27.78
CA PRO A 19 5.84 -24.14 26.40
C PRO A 19 5.85 -22.61 26.39
N HIS A 20 6.82 -22.05 25.68
CA HIS A 20 6.80 -20.64 25.33
C HIS A 20 5.58 -20.42 24.45
N ALA A 21 4.61 -19.68 24.97
CA ALA A 21 3.50 -19.15 24.16
C ALA A 21 4.11 -18.19 23.13
N SER A 22 4.14 -18.62 21.89
CA SER A 22 4.33 -17.75 20.75
C SER A 22 3.19 -16.72 20.76
N ARG A 23 3.52 -15.47 21.05
CA ARG A 23 2.61 -14.35 20.89
C ARG A 23 2.40 -14.20 19.38
N ALA A 24 1.26 -14.68 18.91
CA ALA A 24 0.76 -14.29 17.61
C ALA A 24 0.62 -12.75 17.62
N ALA A 25 1.43 -12.08 16.84
CA ALA A 25 1.28 -10.65 16.59
C ALA A 25 -0.01 -10.49 15.79
N ALA A 26 -1.01 -9.87 16.41
CA ALA A 26 -2.21 -9.46 15.70
C ALA A 26 -1.80 -8.37 14.70
N VAL A 27 -1.91 -8.67 13.41
CA VAL A 27 -1.74 -7.69 12.34
C VAL A 27 -2.96 -6.77 12.40
N VAL A 28 -2.78 -5.57 12.92
CA VAL A 28 -3.78 -4.50 12.85
C VAL A 28 -3.48 -3.71 11.59
N VAL A 29 -4.24 -3.97 10.53
CA VAL A 29 -4.26 -3.09 9.34
C VAL A 29 -5.06 -1.86 9.73
N ALA A 30 -4.40 -0.76 10.07
CA ALA A 30 -5.04 0.51 10.32
C ALA A 30 -5.15 1.27 8.99
N ILE A 31 -6.34 1.25 8.39
CA ILE A 31 -6.70 2.12 7.27
C ILE A 31 -7.29 3.39 7.90
N GLY A 32 -6.49 4.44 7.99
CA GLY A 32 -6.93 5.71 8.58
C GLY A 32 -7.63 6.58 7.54
N LEU A 33 -8.95 6.75 7.68
CA LEU A 33 -9.70 7.79 6.98
C LEU A 33 -9.92 8.97 7.93
N ILE A 34 -9.42 10.15 7.55
CA ILE A 34 -9.79 11.41 8.21
C ILE A 34 -10.98 12.00 7.47
N VAL A 35 -12.18 11.79 8.02
CA VAL A 35 -13.39 12.47 7.56
C VAL A 35 -13.52 13.80 8.32
N LEU A 36 -13.25 14.91 7.67
CA LEU A 36 -13.60 16.24 8.15
C LEU A 36 -15.05 16.55 7.76
N GLY A 37 -15.98 16.14 8.59
CA GLY A 37 -17.39 16.50 8.46
C GLY A 37 -17.72 17.77 9.27
N SER A 38 -18.07 18.86 8.60
CA SER A 38 -18.71 20.03 9.22
C SER A 38 -20.22 19.82 9.27
N PRO A 39 -20.89 20.07 10.41
CA PRO A 39 -22.36 19.99 10.45
C PRO A 39 -22.99 21.25 9.88
N ALA A 40 -23.74 21.13 8.78
CA ALA A 40 -24.65 22.17 8.30
C ALA A 40 -25.98 22.01 9.00
N THR A 41 -26.36 23.01 9.80
CA THR A 41 -27.68 23.13 10.42
C THR A 41 -28.73 23.49 9.38
N ALA A 42 -29.68 22.61 9.13
CA ALA A 42 -30.86 22.88 8.32
C ALA A 42 -31.90 23.65 9.15
N GLY A 43 -32.15 24.89 8.79
CA GLY A 43 -33.29 25.67 9.26
C GLY A 43 -34.51 25.41 8.37
N ALA A 44 -35.57 24.86 8.94
CA ALA A 44 -36.86 24.72 8.29
C ALA A 44 -37.61 26.06 8.25
N ALA A 45 -37.97 26.54 7.07
CA ALA A 45 -38.91 27.65 6.88
C ALA A 45 -40.22 27.07 6.33
N VAL A 46 -41.25 27.23 7.13
CA VAL A 46 -42.66 26.97 6.75
C VAL A 46 -43.14 28.16 5.93
N LEU A 47 -43.72 27.92 4.76
CA LEU A 47 -44.48 28.92 4.00
C LEU A 47 -45.92 28.46 3.81
N GLU A 48 -46.82 29.29 4.31
CA GLU A 48 -48.28 29.18 4.28
C GLU A 48 -48.88 29.49 2.89
N HIS A 49 -50.11 29.04 2.72
CA HIS A 49 -50.97 29.04 1.55
C HIS A 49 -51.64 30.40 1.22
N SER A 50 -51.92 30.53 -0.08
CA SER A 50 -53.16 31.09 -0.74
C SER A 50 -53.10 32.47 -1.37
N PRO A 51 -54.07 32.83 -2.27
CA PRO A 51 -54.77 32.06 -3.27
C PRO A 51 -54.82 32.66 -4.70
N SER A 52 -55.43 31.92 -5.59
CA SER A 52 -55.95 32.20 -6.92
C SER A 52 -56.03 33.66 -7.44
N ALA A 53 -55.55 33.86 -8.67
CA ALA A 53 -56.00 34.90 -9.56
C ALA A 53 -56.06 34.40 -11.03
N THR A 54 -57.18 34.68 -11.61
CA THR A 54 -57.81 34.47 -12.89
C THR A 54 -56.95 34.57 -14.16
N VAL A 55 -57.28 33.63 -15.05
CA VAL A 55 -56.99 33.55 -16.50
C VAL A 55 -57.19 34.86 -17.24
N ARG A 56 -56.19 35.25 -18.05
CA ARG A 56 -56.33 35.99 -19.30
C ARG A 56 -55.34 35.49 -20.32
N THR A 57 -55.84 34.83 -21.35
CA THR A 57 -55.10 34.57 -22.59
C THR A 57 -54.95 35.85 -23.39
N PRO A 58 -53.78 36.03 -24.01
CA PRO A 58 -53.74 36.41 -25.41
C PRO A 58 -52.87 35.46 -26.22
N SER A 59 -53.48 34.99 -27.29
CA SER A 59 -52.82 34.31 -28.39
C SER A 59 -51.83 35.26 -29.04
N ALA A 60 -50.53 34.90 -29.04
CA ALA A 60 -49.56 35.42 -29.99
C ALA A 60 -48.62 34.26 -30.31
N THR A 61 -48.75 33.79 -31.54
CA THR A 61 -47.84 32.82 -32.16
C THR A 61 -46.49 33.52 -32.31
N ARG A 62 -45.55 33.22 -31.36
CA ARG A 62 -44.14 33.57 -31.47
C ARG A 62 -43.44 32.35 -32.08
N ALA A 63 -42.71 32.58 -33.17
CA ALA A 63 -41.82 31.56 -33.72
C ALA A 63 -40.87 31.06 -32.63
N PRO A 64 -40.43 29.76 -32.66
CA PRO A 64 -39.43 29.28 -31.72
C PRO A 64 -38.16 30.11 -31.90
N GLU A 65 -37.82 30.90 -30.85
CA GLU A 65 -36.48 31.41 -30.72
C GLU A 65 -35.56 30.19 -30.61
N ASP A 66 -34.53 30.14 -31.44
CA ASP A 66 -33.41 29.23 -31.26
C ASP A 66 -32.87 29.43 -29.83
N VAL A 67 -33.28 28.56 -28.90
CA VAL A 67 -32.63 28.41 -27.62
C VAL A 67 -31.25 27.90 -27.98
N PRO A 68 -30.15 28.62 -27.70
CA PRO A 68 -28.81 28.05 -27.84
C PRO A 68 -28.84 26.72 -27.11
N ALA A 69 -28.35 25.65 -27.74
CA ALA A 69 -28.12 24.40 -27.07
C ALA A 69 -27.33 24.75 -25.80
N ALA A 70 -27.85 24.36 -24.64
CA ALA A 70 -27.13 24.51 -23.38
C ALA A 70 -25.73 23.97 -23.66
N GLU A 71 -24.73 24.83 -23.53
CA GLU A 71 -23.33 24.33 -23.50
C GLU A 71 -23.34 23.25 -22.47
N ASP A 72 -22.90 22.03 -22.83
CA ASP A 72 -22.82 20.90 -21.90
C ASP A 72 -21.94 21.35 -20.73
N GLU A 73 -22.56 21.61 -19.56
CA GLU A 73 -21.78 21.90 -18.35
C GLU A 73 -20.84 20.73 -18.12
N PRO A 74 -19.55 20.99 -17.83
CA PRO A 74 -18.57 19.93 -17.58
C PRO A 74 -19.09 18.99 -16.49
N ASP A 75 -18.88 17.69 -16.68
CA ASP A 75 -19.29 16.70 -15.69
C ASP A 75 -18.38 16.80 -14.44
N PRO A 76 -18.92 17.07 -13.24
CA PRO A 76 -18.13 17.24 -12.03
C PRO A 76 -17.25 16.03 -11.67
N ALA A 77 -17.68 14.83 -12.05
CA ALA A 77 -16.87 13.63 -11.83
C ALA A 77 -15.61 13.67 -12.71
N GLN A 78 -15.77 14.01 -13.99
CA GLN A 78 -14.66 14.10 -14.93
C GLN A 78 -13.72 15.27 -14.66
N GLU A 79 -14.23 16.39 -14.13
CA GLU A 79 -13.40 17.51 -13.68
C GLU A 79 -12.52 17.14 -12.47
N ALA A 80 -13.01 16.23 -11.61
CA ALA A 80 -12.25 15.75 -10.47
C ALA A 80 -11.14 14.76 -10.86
N GLU A 81 -11.20 14.16 -12.04
CA GLU A 81 -10.27 13.14 -12.55
C GLU A 81 -8.99 13.75 -13.16
N TYR A 82 -8.33 14.67 -12.43
CA TYR A 82 -7.15 15.40 -12.90
C TYR A 82 -6.03 14.51 -13.45
N TRP A 83 -5.91 13.28 -12.93
CA TRP A 83 -4.87 12.32 -13.34
C TRP A 83 -5.03 11.84 -14.79
N LEU A 84 -6.23 11.90 -15.35
CA LEU A 84 -6.46 11.49 -16.72
C LEU A 84 -5.72 12.39 -17.72
N ASP A 85 -5.63 13.67 -17.43
CA ASP A 85 -4.92 14.65 -18.25
C ASP A 85 -3.45 14.81 -17.81
N ASP A 86 -3.18 15.01 -16.51
CA ASP A 86 -1.86 15.34 -15.98
C ASP A 86 -0.83 14.21 -16.18
N TYR A 87 -1.30 12.95 -16.34
CA TYR A 87 -0.46 11.77 -16.51
C TYR A 87 -0.61 11.10 -17.89
N GLY A 88 -1.15 11.82 -18.87
CA GLY A 88 -1.20 11.39 -20.25
C GLY A 88 -2.17 10.24 -20.54
N ILE A 89 -3.15 9.95 -19.67
CA ILE A 89 -4.08 8.83 -19.86
C ILE A 89 -5.04 9.11 -21.02
N ARG A 90 -5.60 10.32 -21.12
CA ARG A 90 -6.45 10.69 -22.25
C ARG A 90 -5.70 10.68 -23.59
N GLU A 91 -4.40 10.98 -23.57
CA GLU A 91 -3.56 10.87 -24.77
C GLU A 91 -3.35 9.39 -25.15
N ALA A 92 -3.07 8.50 -24.16
CA ALA A 92 -2.97 7.06 -24.38
C ALA A 92 -4.26 6.46 -24.96
N TRP A 93 -5.43 7.02 -24.61
CA TRP A 93 -6.73 6.57 -25.15
C TRP A 93 -6.90 6.81 -26.66
N LYS A 94 -6.07 7.64 -27.27
CA LYS A 94 -6.07 7.75 -28.75
C LYS A 94 -5.56 6.47 -29.43
N THR A 95 -4.81 5.66 -28.69
CA THR A 95 -4.28 4.37 -29.15
C THR A 95 -5.16 3.21 -28.66
N THR A 96 -5.46 3.17 -27.36
CA THR A 96 -6.26 2.09 -26.75
C THR A 96 -6.91 2.55 -25.46
N ARG A 97 -8.03 1.89 -25.09
CA ARG A 97 -8.73 2.06 -23.81
C ARG A 97 -8.71 0.78 -22.95
N GLY A 98 -7.78 -0.16 -23.27
CA GLY A 98 -7.56 -1.38 -22.48
C GLY A 98 -8.43 -2.57 -22.92
N LYS A 99 -9.07 -2.52 -24.10
CA LYS A 99 -9.95 -3.59 -24.58
C LYS A 99 -9.22 -4.92 -24.71
N GLY A 100 -9.84 -5.97 -24.18
CA GLY A 100 -9.33 -7.34 -24.26
C GLY A 100 -8.40 -7.72 -23.11
N VAL A 101 -8.10 -6.80 -22.19
CA VAL A 101 -7.26 -7.03 -21.01
C VAL A 101 -8.13 -7.17 -19.76
N THR A 102 -7.77 -8.06 -18.88
CA THR A 102 -8.47 -8.31 -17.60
C THR A 102 -7.62 -7.90 -16.41
N ILE A 103 -8.16 -7.03 -15.56
CA ILE A 103 -7.54 -6.59 -14.31
C ILE A 103 -8.24 -7.29 -13.14
N ALA A 104 -7.53 -8.07 -12.35
CA ALA A 104 -8.03 -8.62 -11.11
C ALA A 104 -7.79 -7.62 -9.96
N VAL A 105 -8.85 -7.22 -9.29
CA VAL A 105 -8.81 -6.37 -8.10
C VAL A 105 -8.99 -7.27 -6.88
N ILE A 106 -7.90 -7.57 -6.17
CA ILE A 106 -7.92 -8.32 -4.91
C ILE A 106 -7.99 -7.29 -3.77
N ASP A 107 -9.19 -7.11 -3.23
CA ASP A 107 -9.51 -6.07 -2.28
C ASP A 107 -10.78 -6.45 -1.47
N THR A 108 -11.53 -5.51 -0.94
CA THR A 108 -12.78 -5.78 -0.23
C THR A 108 -13.95 -6.25 -1.13
N GLY A 109 -13.76 -6.24 -2.45
CA GLY A 109 -14.79 -6.55 -3.45
C GLY A 109 -15.41 -5.29 -4.07
N ILE A 110 -15.87 -5.42 -5.32
CA ILE A 110 -16.49 -4.33 -6.10
C ILE A 110 -18.02 -4.47 -6.01
N GLY A 111 -18.72 -3.44 -5.53
CA GLY A 111 -20.17 -3.43 -5.39
C GLY A 111 -20.93 -3.61 -6.73
N LYS A 112 -22.19 -4.08 -6.64
CA LYS A 112 -23.07 -4.25 -7.80
C LYS A 112 -23.88 -2.99 -8.15
N GLY A 113 -23.98 -2.03 -7.19
CA GLY A 113 -24.90 -0.89 -7.31
C GLY A 113 -24.52 0.11 -8.39
N PRO A 114 -23.24 0.51 -8.52
CA PRO A 114 -22.85 1.57 -9.44
C PRO A 114 -22.97 1.16 -10.91
N VAL A 115 -23.58 2.04 -11.70
CA VAL A 115 -23.72 1.87 -13.16
C VAL A 115 -22.35 1.94 -13.87
N GLU A 116 -21.38 2.60 -13.28
CA GLU A 116 -20.00 2.71 -13.77
C GLU A 116 -19.32 1.34 -13.94
N PHE A 117 -19.82 0.33 -13.24
CA PHE A 117 -19.33 -1.05 -13.37
C PHE A 117 -20.16 -1.94 -14.30
N ASP A 118 -21.20 -1.40 -14.93
CA ASP A 118 -22.04 -2.18 -15.83
C ASP A 118 -21.23 -2.71 -17.01
N GLY A 119 -21.19 -4.05 -17.12
CA GLY A 119 -20.38 -4.74 -18.12
C GLY A 119 -18.84 -4.66 -17.90
N ALA A 120 -18.34 -3.93 -16.91
CA ALA A 120 -16.93 -3.89 -16.57
C ALA A 120 -16.51 -5.12 -15.77
N VAL A 121 -17.27 -5.50 -14.73
CA VAL A 121 -16.95 -6.68 -13.90
C VAL A 121 -17.53 -7.94 -14.54
N VAL A 122 -16.64 -8.80 -15.01
CA VAL A 122 -16.97 -10.02 -15.77
C VAL A 122 -16.93 -11.30 -14.94
N GLY A 123 -16.34 -11.25 -13.74
CA GLY A 123 -16.22 -12.38 -12.83
C GLY A 123 -15.80 -11.94 -11.44
N GLY A 124 -15.75 -12.89 -10.52
CA GLY A 124 -15.29 -12.61 -9.15
C GLY A 124 -15.38 -13.81 -8.23
N ALA A 125 -14.76 -13.70 -7.07
CA ALA A 125 -14.76 -14.71 -6.00
C ALA A 125 -14.62 -14.07 -4.62
N ASP A 126 -15.04 -14.80 -3.58
CA ASP A 126 -14.82 -14.42 -2.17
C ASP A 126 -13.87 -15.40 -1.49
N PHE A 127 -12.80 -14.87 -0.93
CA PHE A 127 -11.82 -15.61 -0.13
C PHE A 127 -11.87 -15.23 1.36
N SER A 128 -12.66 -14.22 1.73
CA SER A 128 -12.84 -13.82 3.12
C SER A 128 -13.65 -14.84 3.94
N GLY A 129 -14.50 -15.63 3.28
CA GLY A 129 -15.48 -16.51 3.90
C GLY A 129 -16.68 -15.78 4.48
N THR A 130 -16.81 -14.46 4.23
CA THR A 130 -17.90 -13.60 4.75
C THR A 130 -18.65 -12.84 3.66
N GLY A 131 -18.11 -12.82 2.43
CA GLY A 131 -18.71 -12.19 1.27
C GLY A 131 -19.66 -13.10 0.48
N THR A 132 -19.92 -12.72 -0.76
CA THR A 132 -20.70 -13.54 -1.70
C THR A 132 -19.77 -14.26 -2.69
N PRO A 133 -20.16 -15.44 -3.23
CA PRO A 133 -19.30 -16.25 -4.09
C PRO A 133 -18.79 -15.54 -5.35
N ASP A 134 -19.43 -14.44 -5.74
CA ASP A 134 -19.05 -13.64 -6.91
C ASP A 134 -18.16 -12.42 -6.55
N GLY A 135 -17.73 -12.30 -5.29
CA GLY A 135 -16.90 -11.18 -4.84
C GLY A 135 -17.55 -9.80 -4.93
N ARG A 136 -18.87 -9.73 -5.18
CA ARG A 136 -19.61 -8.49 -5.47
C ARG A 136 -20.39 -7.94 -4.28
N SER A 137 -20.20 -8.50 -3.08
CA SER A 137 -20.64 -7.93 -1.81
C SER A 137 -19.41 -7.50 -1.04
N PRO A 138 -19.13 -6.19 -0.97
CA PRO A 138 -17.96 -5.68 -0.28
C PRO A 138 -17.88 -6.17 1.17
N VAL A 139 -16.70 -6.63 1.58
CA VAL A 139 -16.42 -7.24 2.88
C VAL A 139 -15.78 -6.21 3.81
N GLY A 140 -16.23 -6.17 5.07
CA GLY A 140 -15.66 -5.30 6.10
C GLY A 140 -16.72 -4.43 6.75
N ALA A 141 -16.51 -4.10 8.04
CA ALA A 141 -17.38 -3.20 8.80
C ALA A 141 -17.00 -1.71 8.59
N VAL A 142 -15.74 -1.46 8.30
CA VAL A 142 -15.16 -0.15 8.01
C VAL A 142 -14.48 -0.28 6.65
N ASP A 143 -14.60 0.74 5.82
CA ASP A 143 -13.95 0.80 4.50
C ASP A 143 -14.33 -0.34 3.52
N SER A 144 -15.49 -0.96 3.69
CA SER A 144 -15.98 -1.99 2.76
C SER A 144 -16.10 -1.48 1.32
N ASN A 145 -16.22 -0.17 1.09
CA ASN A 145 -16.23 0.46 -0.22
C ASN A 145 -14.87 0.49 -0.93
N HIS A 146 -13.77 0.18 -0.23
CA HIS A 146 -12.42 0.36 -0.73
C HIS A 146 -12.18 -0.35 -2.06
N GLY A 147 -12.58 -1.62 -2.20
CA GLY A 147 -12.46 -2.35 -3.46
C GLY A 147 -13.28 -1.73 -4.61
N SER A 148 -14.41 -1.07 -4.31
CA SER A 148 -15.17 -0.33 -5.32
C SER A 148 -14.43 0.93 -5.76
N TRP A 149 -13.84 1.70 -4.83
CA TRP A 149 -13.02 2.87 -5.17
C TRP A 149 -11.80 2.47 -6.01
N VAL A 150 -11.12 1.40 -5.64
CA VAL A 150 -9.97 0.83 -6.37
C VAL A 150 -10.38 0.39 -7.77
N GLY A 151 -11.45 -0.39 -7.90
CA GLY A 151 -11.96 -0.85 -9.18
C GLY A 151 -12.40 0.30 -10.08
N SER A 152 -12.96 1.38 -9.52
CA SER A 152 -13.38 2.54 -10.29
C SER A 152 -12.20 3.30 -10.91
N LEU A 153 -11.09 3.46 -10.19
CA LEU A 153 -9.86 4.03 -10.74
C LEU A 153 -9.26 3.17 -11.84
N ALA A 154 -9.32 1.84 -11.71
CA ALA A 154 -8.77 0.93 -12.72
C ALA A 154 -9.58 0.97 -14.03
N ALA A 155 -10.90 0.75 -14.00
CA ALA A 155 -11.67 0.49 -15.21
C ALA A 155 -13.17 0.82 -15.14
N SER A 156 -13.60 1.84 -14.40
CA SER A 156 -14.99 2.31 -14.49
C SER A 156 -15.32 2.87 -15.88
N ARG A 157 -16.59 2.73 -16.29
CA ARG A 157 -17.05 3.02 -17.67
C ARG A 157 -17.89 4.30 -17.78
N GLY A 158 -17.99 5.09 -16.71
CA GLY A 158 -18.89 6.23 -16.63
C GLY A 158 -20.36 5.82 -16.47
N THR A 159 -21.25 6.79 -16.51
CA THR A 159 -22.70 6.59 -16.37
C THR A 159 -23.44 6.58 -17.70
N GLY A 160 -22.72 6.63 -18.82
CA GLY A 160 -23.25 6.82 -20.17
C GLY A 160 -23.25 8.29 -20.59
N ASP A 161 -23.50 8.54 -21.89
CA ASP A 161 -23.53 9.89 -22.50
C ASP A 161 -22.28 10.75 -22.22
N GLY A 162 -21.12 10.10 -22.00
CA GLY A 162 -19.86 10.77 -21.70
C GLY A 162 -19.76 11.35 -20.29
N LYS A 163 -20.61 10.90 -19.37
CA LYS A 163 -20.68 11.37 -17.97
C LYS A 163 -20.21 10.29 -16.98
N GLY A 164 -20.05 10.72 -15.73
CA GLY A 164 -19.64 9.86 -14.63
C GLY A 164 -18.13 9.56 -14.62
N MET A 165 -17.70 8.82 -13.62
CA MET A 165 -16.29 8.50 -13.42
C MET A 165 -15.75 7.52 -14.46
N LEU A 166 -14.62 7.84 -15.07
CA LEU A 166 -13.89 6.97 -16.01
C LEU A 166 -12.61 6.42 -15.36
N GLY A 167 -12.49 5.12 -15.34
CA GLY A 167 -11.24 4.46 -14.98
C GLY A 167 -10.15 4.65 -16.03
N VAL A 168 -8.91 4.36 -15.66
CA VAL A 168 -7.74 4.48 -16.55
C VAL A 168 -7.87 3.61 -17.80
N ALA A 169 -8.38 2.37 -17.65
CA ALA A 169 -8.61 1.44 -18.76
C ALA A 169 -10.10 1.09 -18.90
N PRO A 170 -10.96 2.02 -19.35
CA PRO A 170 -12.42 1.88 -19.26
C PRO A 170 -13.02 0.79 -20.17
N GLU A 171 -12.23 0.22 -21.08
CA GLU A 171 -12.65 -0.94 -21.90
C GLU A 171 -12.03 -2.26 -21.43
N ALA A 172 -11.19 -2.24 -20.39
CA ALA A 172 -10.72 -3.45 -19.73
C ALA A 172 -11.85 -4.15 -18.96
N SER A 173 -11.65 -5.43 -18.72
CA SER A 173 -12.51 -6.23 -17.85
C SER A 173 -11.96 -6.24 -16.41
N LEU A 174 -12.86 -6.34 -15.43
CA LEU A 174 -12.51 -6.47 -14.02
C LEU A 174 -12.89 -7.85 -13.48
N LEU A 175 -12.02 -8.46 -12.68
CA LEU A 175 -12.36 -9.53 -11.75
C LEU A 175 -12.44 -8.95 -10.34
N SER A 176 -13.60 -9.12 -9.70
CA SER A 176 -13.84 -8.65 -8.32
C SER A 176 -13.52 -9.75 -7.33
N ILE A 177 -12.43 -9.62 -6.58
CA ILE A 177 -11.98 -10.65 -5.65
C ILE A 177 -12.02 -10.07 -4.24
N SER A 178 -12.95 -10.59 -3.41
CA SER A 178 -13.08 -10.11 -2.04
C SER A 178 -12.22 -10.87 -1.05
N VAL A 179 -11.43 -10.10 -0.30
CA VAL A 179 -10.63 -10.54 0.85
C VAL A 179 -11.02 -9.70 2.07
N GLY A 180 -11.02 -10.30 3.26
CA GLY A 180 -11.36 -9.62 4.49
C GLY A 180 -10.12 -9.29 5.32
N PHE A 181 -10.10 -8.13 5.92
CA PHE A 181 -9.02 -7.67 6.77
C PHE A 181 -9.37 -7.85 8.26
N GLY A 182 -8.43 -8.38 9.05
CA GLY A 182 -8.59 -8.54 10.49
C GLY A 182 -9.82 -9.37 10.88
N ALA A 183 -10.68 -8.83 11.73
CA ALA A 183 -11.88 -9.52 12.23
C ALA A 183 -13.01 -9.66 11.19
N SER A 184 -12.86 -9.06 10.02
CA SER A 184 -13.86 -9.13 8.94
C SER A 184 -13.77 -10.39 8.09
N ALA A 185 -12.84 -11.29 8.39
CA ALA A 185 -12.63 -12.53 7.64
C ALA A 185 -12.83 -13.76 8.51
N ALA A 186 -13.33 -14.83 7.91
CA ALA A 186 -13.39 -16.16 8.50
C ALA A 186 -12.15 -17.01 8.17
N VAL A 187 -11.38 -16.59 7.15
CA VAL A 187 -10.15 -17.25 6.65
C VAL A 187 -8.93 -16.39 7.01
N PRO A 188 -7.78 -16.97 7.40
CA PRO A 188 -6.56 -16.20 7.63
C PRO A 188 -6.14 -15.38 6.41
N PHE A 189 -5.73 -14.14 6.61
CA PHE A 189 -5.41 -13.21 5.51
C PHE A 189 -4.35 -13.74 4.54
N VAL A 190 -3.36 -14.44 5.08
CA VAL A 190 -2.27 -15.05 4.30
C VAL A 190 -2.81 -16.09 3.30
N ASP A 191 -3.73 -16.94 3.75
CA ASP A 191 -4.36 -17.97 2.92
C ASP A 191 -5.27 -17.34 1.86
N GLN A 192 -6.05 -16.32 2.26
CA GLN A 192 -6.92 -15.58 1.33
C GLN A 192 -6.12 -15.01 0.15
N VAL A 193 -4.99 -14.33 0.43
CA VAL A 193 -4.17 -13.71 -0.63
C VAL A 193 -3.58 -14.76 -1.55
N ALA A 194 -3.02 -15.85 -1.01
CA ALA A 194 -2.45 -16.93 -1.82
C ALA A 194 -3.48 -17.58 -2.74
N ASP A 195 -4.67 -17.85 -2.23
CA ASP A 195 -5.75 -18.48 -3.01
C ASP A 195 -6.36 -17.49 -4.01
N ALA A 196 -6.55 -16.22 -3.64
CA ALA A 196 -7.02 -15.16 -4.51
C ALA A 196 -6.08 -14.91 -5.70
N MET A 197 -4.77 -14.91 -5.47
CA MET A 197 -3.76 -14.77 -6.53
C MET A 197 -3.86 -15.90 -7.56
N ARG A 198 -3.91 -17.16 -7.10
CA ARG A 198 -4.06 -18.31 -8.01
C ARG A 198 -5.37 -18.26 -8.77
N TRP A 199 -6.46 -17.95 -8.07
CA TRP A 199 -7.77 -17.84 -8.70
C TRP A 199 -7.80 -16.75 -9.78
N ALA A 200 -7.17 -15.60 -9.54
CA ALA A 200 -7.07 -14.52 -10.52
C ALA A 200 -6.37 -14.99 -11.79
N VAL A 201 -5.23 -15.68 -11.67
CA VAL A 201 -4.50 -16.27 -12.80
C VAL A 201 -5.35 -17.27 -13.55
N ASP A 202 -5.96 -18.24 -12.84
CA ASP A 202 -6.79 -19.30 -13.42
C ASP A 202 -8.03 -18.76 -14.15
N ASN A 203 -8.48 -17.54 -13.81
CA ASN A 203 -9.61 -16.86 -14.44
C ASN A 203 -9.19 -15.77 -15.45
N GLY A 204 -7.93 -15.81 -15.90
CA GLY A 204 -7.44 -15.04 -17.02
C GLY A 204 -7.15 -13.59 -16.69
N ALA A 205 -6.65 -13.29 -15.49
CA ALA A 205 -6.11 -11.98 -15.18
C ALA A 205 -4.81 -11.74 -15.94
N ASP A 206 -4.72 -10.65 -16.67
CA ASP A 206 -3.49 -10.14 -17.28
C ASP A 206 -2.70 -9.22 -16.32
N VAL A 207 -3.44 -8.56 -15.42
CA VAL A 207 -2.92 -7.66 -14.40
C VAL A 207 -3.61 -7.96 -13.08
N ILE A 208 -2.85 -8.09 -11.99
CA ILE A 208 -3.37 -8.18 -10.62
C ILE A 208 -3.04 -6.89 -9.88
N ASN A 209 -4.03 -6.26 -9.28
CA ASN A 209 -3.90 -5.11 -8.41
C ASN A 209 -4.08 -5.50 -6.95
N LEU A 210 -3.09 -5.18 -6.11
CA LEU A 210 -3.10 -5.36 -4.66
C LEU A 210 -2.99 -3.99 -3.99
N SER A 211 -4.13 -3.44 -3.57
CA SER A 211 -4.20 -2.11 -2.94
C SER A 211 -4.08 -2.18 -1.41
N PHE A 212 -3.25 -3.09 -0.92
CA PHE A 212 -2.94 -3.26 0.50
C PHE A 212 -1.46 -3.56 0.72
N THR A 213 -1.00 -3.36 1.95
CA THR A 213 0.33 -3.74 2.43
C THR A 213 0.25 -4.19 3.88
N THR A 214 1.22 -4.96 4.31
CA THR A 214 1.47 -5.26 5.71
C THR A 214 2.47 -4.26 6.29
N ASN A 215 2.62 -4.24 7.63
CA ASN A 215 3.66 -3.45 8.29
C ASN A 215 4.94 -4.26 8.54
N THR A 216 5.20 -5.27 7.70
CA THR A 216 6.38 -6.13 7.77
C THR A 216 7.07 -6.20 6.42
N LEU A 217 8.39 -6.19 6.43
CA LEU A 217 9.20 -6.36 5.21
C LEU A 217 9.12 -7.80 4.68
N GLU A 218 8.99 -8.77 5.59
CA GLU A 218 8.93 -10.19 5.30
C GLU A 218 7.50 -10.62 5.01
N TRP A 219 7.36 -11.62 4.13
CA TRP A 219 6.09 -12.26 3.79
C TRP A 219 6.10 -13.74 4.15
N ASP A 220 4.91 -14.29 4.29
CA ASP A 220 4.73 -15.72 4.56
C ASP A 220 5.19 -16.57 3.37
N ALA A 221 5.82 -17.73 3.65
CA ALA A 221 6.33 -18.62 2.62
C ALA A 221 5.25 -19.18 1.67
N SER A 222 4.00 -19.22 2.11
CA SER A 222 2.88 -19.63 1.26
C SER A 222 2.66 -18.70 0.05
N TRP A 223 3.03 -17.41 0.20
CA TRP A 223 2.95 -16.45 -0.90
C TRP A 223 3.98 -16.68 -2.00
N ASP A 224 5.15 -17.27 -1.67
CA ASP A 224 6.17 -17.57 -2.67
C ASP A 224 5.58 -18.30 -3.89
N SER A 225 4.85 -19.38 -3.65
CA SER A 225 4.27 -20.18 -4.73
C SER A 225 3.10 -19.49 -5.46
N ALA A 226 2.34 -18.61 -4.78
CA ALA A 226 1.24 -17.90 -5.40
C ALA A 226 1.73 -16.76 -6.32
N PHE A 227 2.76 -16.02 -5.88
CA PHE A 227 3.37 -14.96 -6.69
C PHE A 227 4.19 -15.54 -7.85
N LEU A 228 4.99 -16.62 -7.62
CA LEU A 228 5.65 -17.33 -8.71
C LEU A 228 4.66 -17.82 -9.76
N TYR A 229 3.51 -18.36 -9.32
CA TYR A 229 2.46 -18.83 -10.23
C TYR A 229 1.95 -17.69 -11.13
N ALA A 230 1.75 -16.49 -10.58
CA ALA A 230 1.36 -15.32 -11.37
C ALA A 230 2.46 -14.91 -12.37
N PHE A 231 3.72 -14.88 -11.95
CA PHE A 231 4.84 -14.51 -12.82
C PHE A 231 5.07 -15.55 -13.94
N GLU A 232 4.98 -16.85 -13.61
CA GLU A 232 5.10 -17.95 -14.59
C GLU A 232 3.97 -17.96 -15.62
N HIS A 233 2.82 -17.34 -15.29
CA HIS A 233 1.67 -17.19 -16.19
C HIS A 233 1.59 -15.81 -16.83
N ASP A 234 2.70 -15.08 -16.86
CA ASP A 234 2.79 -13.79 -17.55
C ASP A 234 1.83 -12.71 -16.99
N VAL A 235 1.57 -12.69 -15.68
CA VAL A 235 0.69 -11.71 -15.05
C VAL A 235 1.48 -10.58 -14.43
N VAL A 236 1.15 -9.32 -14.77
CA VAL A 236 1.71 -8.13 -14.12
C VAL A 236 1.08 -7.97 -12.73
N VAL A 237 1.90 -7.94 -11.68
CA VAL A 237 1.42 -7.73 -10.30
C VAL A 237 1.79 -6.32 -9.85
N VAL A 238 0.77 -5.49 -9.59
CA VAL A 238 0.90 -4.09 -9.16
C VAL A 238 0.48 -3.97 -7.70
N VAL A 239 1.31 -3.37 -6.88
CA VAL A 239 1.14 -3.33 -5.42
C VAL A 239 1.30 -1.92 -4.87
N ALA A 240 0.41 -1.52 -3.98
CA ALA A 240 0.49 -0.25 -3.24
C ALA A 240 1.66 -0.26 -2.24
N ALA A 241 2.44 0.82 -2.19
CA ALA A 241 3.58 0.94 -1.27
C ALA A 241 3.18 1.06 0.20
N GLY A 242 1.96 1.53 0.50
CA GLY A 242 1.47 1.82 1.83
C GLY A 242 1.45 3.31 2.15
N ASN A 243 0.80 3.69 3.26
CA ASN A 243 0.53 5.07 3.64
C ASN A 243 1.04 5.38 5.05
N LYS A 244 1.89 6.39 5.20
CA LYS A 244 2.36 6.84 6.53
C LYS A 244 1.21 7.31 7.43
N GLY A 245 0.23 8.00 6.86
CA GLY A 245 -0.96 8.45 7.59
C GLY A 245 -1.80 7.32 8.20
N SER A 246 -1.69 6.10 7.70
CA SER A 246 -2.31 4.89 8.27
C SER A 246 -1.37 4.03 9.12
N GLY A 247 -0.18 4.53 9.44
CA GLY A 247 0.77 3.87 10.32
C GLY A 247 1.71 2.88 9.64
N THR A 248 1.88 2.98 8.31
CA THR A 248 2.88 2.23 7.57
C THR A 248 4.14 3.10 7.40
N ASP A 249 5.16 2.88 8.22
CA ASP A 249 6.37 3.69 8.21
C ASP A 249 7.29 3.41 7.03
N GLU A 250 7.34 2.14 6.56
CA GLU A 250 8.16 1.66 5.46
C GLU A 250 7.32 0.77 4.54
N VAL A 251 7.76 0.61 3.29
CA VAL A 251 7.13 -0.32 2.33
C VAL A 251 7.15 -1.73 2.90
N GLY A 252 5.97 -2.33 3.04
CA GLY A 252 5.78 -3.68 3.58
C GLY A 252 5.34 -4.69 2.51
N ALA A 253 5.35 -5.97 2.86
CA ALA A 253 4.85 -7.01 1.98
C ALA A 253 3.34 -6.84 1.66
N PRO A 254 2.89 -7.16 0.44
CA PRO A 254 3.61 -7.82 -0.65
C PRO A 254 4.45 -6.89 -1.53
N ALA A 255 4.49 -5.58 -1.27
CA ALA A 255 5.23 -4.60 -2.08
C ALA A 255 6.77 -4.78 -2.03
N THR A 256 7.28 -5.60 -1.09
CA THR A 256 8.70 -5.98 -0.99
C THR A 256 9.04 -7.24 -1.75
N ILE A 257 8.08 -7.95 -2.33
CA ILE A 257 8.31 -9.18 -3.10
C ILE A 257 9.01 -8.83 -4.41
N PRO A 258 10.19 -9.42 -4.72
CA PRO A 258 10.85 -9.18 -6.00
C PRO A 258 9.98 -9.60 -7.19
N GLY A 259 9.91 -8.75 -8.21
CA GLY A 259 9.12 -8.96 -9.40
C GLY A 259 7.77 -8.24 -9.43
N VAL A 260 7.27 -7.73 -8.30
CA VAL A 260 6.07 -6.88 -8.30
C VAL A 260 6.41 -5.44 -8.67
N LEU A 261 5.49 -4.73 -9.32
CA LEU A 261 5.60 -3.30 -9.55
C LEU A 261 4.99 -2.53 -8.35
N THR A 262 5.85 -2.07 -7.46
CA THR A 262 5.44 -1.29 -6.29
C THR A 262 5.19 0.16 -6.65
N VAL A 263 4.03 0.67 -6.27
CA VAL A 263 3.56 2.02 -6.61
C VAL A 263 3.54 2.91 -5.38
N GLY A 264 4.35 3.95 -5.40
CA GLY A 264 4.31 5.05 -4.45
C GLY A 264 3.33 6.16 -4.86
N GLY A 265 3.05 7.08 -3.95
CA GLY A 265 2.04 8.11 -4.12
C GLY A 265 2.61 9.53 -4.19
N VAL A 266 2.04 10.37 -5.07
CA VAL A 266 2.32 11.80 -5.15
C VAL A 266 1.07 12.64 -4.96
N ASP A 267 1.26 13.88 -4.52
CA ASP A 267 0.24 14.92 -4.52
C ASP A 267 -0.01 15.46 -5.94
N ARG A 268 -0.94 16.40 -6.08
CA ARG A 268 -1.26 17.03 -7.39
C ARG A 268 -0.10 17.82 -8.00
N SER A 269 0.91 18.20 -7.22
CA SER A 269 2.11 18.87 -7.75
C SER A 269 3.18 17.89 -8.25
N GLY A 270 3.00 16.59 -8.05
CA GLY A 270 3.96 15.54 -8.34
C GLY A 270 5.03 15.40 -7.26
N ALA A 271 4.85 16.01 -6.08
CA ALA A 271 5.70 15.78 -4.93
C ALA A 271 5.27 14.52 -4.18
N ALA A 272 6.25 13.73 -3.69
CA ALA A 272 5.95 12.52 -2.92
C ALA A 272 5.03 12.87 -1.73
N SER A 273 3.89 12.18 -1.63
CA SER A 273 2.92 12.45 -0.59
C SER A 273 3.48 12.08 0.79
N VAL A 274 3.33 12.98 1.75
CA VAL A 274 3.81 12.77 3.12
C VAL A 274 2.94 11.77 3.87
N GLU A 275 1.64 11.78 3.63
CA GLU A 275 0.66 10.96 4.35
C GLU A 275 0.18 9.76 3.51
N ALA A 276 -0.05 9.97 2.21
CA ALA A 276 -0.59 8.99 1.28
C ALA A 276 0.50 8.24 0.49
N SER A 277 1.71 8.12 1.05
CA SER A 277 2.79 7.25 0.56
C SER A 277 3.75 6.88 1.69
N THR A 278 4.44 5.76 1.52
CA THR A 278 5.62 5.39 2.31
C THR A 278 6.89 5.59 1.49
N GLN A 279 8.03 5.20 2.06
CA GLN A 279 9.33 5.23 1.39
C GLN A 279 9.97 3.85 1.44
N GLY A 280 10.75 3.51 0.41
CA GLY A 280 11.51 2.27 0.36
C GLY A 280 12.13 2.02 -1.00
N ILE A 281 13.21 1.26 -1.03
CA ILE A 281 13.94 0.91 -2.26
C ILE A 281 13.12 0.01 -3.21
N ALA A 282 12.03 -0.57 -2.73
CA ALA A 282 11.14 -1.39 -3.54
C ALA A 282 10.20 -0.56 -4.44
N ILE A 283 10.06 0.75 -4.20
CA ILE A 283 9.20 1.60 -5.04
C ILE A 283 9.75 1.63 -6.47
N GLY A 284 8.93 1.18 -7.43
CA GLY A 284 9.26 1.20 -8.85
C GLY A 284 8.80 2.48 -9.53
N ILE A 285 7.58 2.94 -9.26
CA ILE A 285 6.99 4.08 -9.95
C ILE A 285 6.07 4.88 -9.03
N MET A 286 5.86 6.16 -9.34
CA MET A 286 4.95 7.03 -8.61
C MET A 286 3.72 7.37 -9.45
N ALA A 287 2.57 7.39 -8.78
CA ALA A 287 1.30 7.80 -9.38
C ALA A 287 0.50 8.69 -8.42
N PRO A 288 -0.54 9.39 -8.89
CA PRO A 288 -1.43 10.19 -8.04
C PRO A 288 -1.98 9.39 -6.87
N SER A 289 -1.91 9.95 -5.66
CA SER A 289 -2.43 9.34 -4.43
C SER A 289 -3.26 10.27 -3.56
N GLU A 290 -3.47 11.51 -3.99
CA GLU A 290 -4.24 12.49 -3.22
C GLU A 290 -5.40 13.06 -4.02
N GLN A 291 -6.50 13.37 -3.32
CA GLN A 291 -7.72 13.92 -3.91
C GLN A 291 -8.25 13.06 -5.07
N LEU A 292 -8.16 11.75 -4.93
CA LEU A 292 -8.67 10.80 -5.92
C LEU A 292 -10.19 10.65 -5.76
N LEU A 293 -10.89 10.59 -6.88
CA LEU A 293 -12.30 10.24 -6.93
C LEU A 293 -12.44 8.72 -6.86
N GLY A 294 -13.48 8.22 -6.23
CA GLY A 294 -13.86 6.81 -6.21
C GLY A 294 -15.37 6.65 -6.19
N VAL A 295 -15.86 5.56 -6.78
CA VAL A 295 -17.27 5.19 -6.75
C VAL A 295 -17.49 4.16 -5.66
N SER A 296 -18.31 4.49 -4.66
CA SER A 296 -18.70 3.59 -3.58
C SER A 296 -19.66 2.50 -4.07
N ALA A 297 -19.80 1.41 -3.31
CA ALA A 297 -20.67 0.29 -3.68
C ALA A 297 -22.17 0.66 -3.82
N ASP A 298 -22.59 1.78 -3.26
CA ASP A 298 -23.94 2.37 -3.38
C ASP A 298 -24.05 3.43 -4.48
N GLY A 299 -22.98 3.66 -5.25
CA GLY A 299 -22.93 4.64 -6.34
C GLY A 299 -22.57 6.06 -5.91
N GLN A 300 -22.28 6.30 -4.63
CA GLN A 300 -21.85 7.63 -4.19
C GLN A 300 -20.40 7.89 -4.57
N LEU A 301 -20.13 9.11 -5.02
CA LEU A 301 -18.76 9.56 -5.31
C LEU A 301 -18.07 10.00 -4.02
N MET A 302 -16.82 9.59 -3.85
CA MET A 302 -16.00 9.89 -2.67
C MET A 302 -14.62 10.40 -3.09
N ILE A 303 -14.17 11.46 -2.45
CA ILE A 303 -12.77 11.92 -2.56
C ILE A 303 -11.96 11.29 -1.45
N TRP A 304 -10.84 10.68 -1.81
CA TRP A 304 -9.98 9.94 -0.89
C TRP A 304 -8.49 10.03 -1.26
N ASN A 305 -7.62 9.54 -0.38
CA ASN A 305 -6.17 9.57 -0.54
C ASN A 305 -5.57 8.20 -0.19
N GLY A 306 -4.47 7.86 -0.82
CA GLY A 306 -3.70 6.66 -0.50
C GLY A 306 -3.01 6.04 -1.72
N THR A 307 -1.90 5.35 -1.50
CA THR A 307 -1.26 4.51 -2.52
C THR A 307 -2.18 3.39 -3.01
N SER A 308 -3.21 3.06 -2.22
CA SER A 308 -4.29 2.17 -2.64
C SER A 308 -5.04 2.67 -3.88
N GLY A 309 -5.02 4.00 -4.15
CA GLY A 309 -5.55 4.58 -5.39
C GLY A 309 -4.49 4.75 -6.48
N ALA A 310 -3.23 4.95 -6.09
CA ALA A 310 -2.12 5.02 -7.04
C ALA A 310 -1.89 3.67 -7.76
N ALA A 311 -1.98 2.56 -7.05
CA ALA A 311 -1.80 1.22 -7.61
C ALA A 311 -2.79 0.88 -8.74
N PRO A 312 -4.13 1.04 -8.59
CA PRO A 312 -5.07 0.75 -9.67
C PRO A 312 -4.94 1.71 -10.87
N ILE A 313 -4.46 2.94 -10.66
CA ILE A 313 -4.12 3.84 -11.78
C ILE A 313 -3.00 3.22 -12.60
N VAL A 314 -1.92 2.74 -11.97
CA VAL A 314 -0.80 2.06 -12.67
C VAL A 314 -1.25 0.72 -13.26
N ALA A 315 -2.09 -0.06 -12.57
CA ALA A 315 -2.66 -1.30 -13.10
C ALA A 315 -3.50 -1.04 -14.37
N GLY A 316 -4.25 0.06 -14.40
CA GLY A 316 -4.96 0.52 -15.60
C GLY A 316 -4.00 0.88 -16.74
N VAL A 317 -2.89 1.59 -16.45
CA VAL A 317 -1.87 1.89 -17.49
C VAL A 317 -1.18 0.61 -17.97
N ALA A 318 -0.90 -0.36 -17.09
CA ALA A 318 -0.40 -1.68 -17.51
C ALA A 318 -1.37 -2.37 -18.46
N ALA A 319 -2.68 -2.27 -18.20
CA ALA A 319 -3.71 -2.79 -19.10
C ALA A 319 -3.75 -2.05 -20.46
N LEU A 320 -3.55 -0.72 -20.47
CA LEU A 320 -3.40 0.04 -21.72
C LEU A 320 -2.18 -0.43 -22.51
N VAL A 321 -1.03 -0.63 -21.86
CA VAL A 321 0.19 -1.14 -22.49
C VAL A 321 -0.05 -2.54 -23.09
N ARG A 322 -0.63 -3.49 -22.32
CA ARG A 322 -0.94 -4.82 -22.82
C ARG A 322 -1.89 -4.81 -24.00
N ALA A 323 -2.90 -3.94 -23.98
CA ALA A 323 -3.84 -3.81 -25.10
C ALA A 323 -3.22 -3.19 -26.36
N ALA A 324 -2.23 -2.31 -26.20
CA ALA A 324 -1.47 -1.71 -27.31
C ALA A 324 -0.36 -2.63 -27.84
N HIS A 325 0.22 -3.45 -26.99
CA HIS A 325 1.37 -4.29 -27.25
C HIS A 325 1.14 -5.74 -26.73
N PRO A 326 0.23 -6.48 -27.34
CA PRO A 326 -0.16 -7.82 -26.88
C PRO A 326 0.95 -8.88 -27.01
N GLU A 327 2.05 -8.55 -27.67
CA GLU A 327 3.25 -9.39 -27.81
C GLU A 327 4.22 -9.28 -26.62
N LEU A 328 4.05 -8.27 -25.74
CA LEU A 328 4.93 -8.06 -24.60
C LEU A 328 4.54 -8.96 -23.42
N ASP A 329 5.55 -9.60 -22.83
CA ASP A 329 5.40 -10.27 -21.54
C ASP A 329 5.33 -9.28 -20.35
N ALA A 330 5.01 -9.79 -19.17
CA ALA A 330 4.84 -9.00 -17.95
C ALA A 330 6.11 -8.20 -17.60
N ASP A 331 7.30 -8.79 -17.79
CA ASP A 331 8.57 -8.14 -17.50
C ASP A 331 8.80 -6.92 -18.42
N ASN A 332 8.43 -7.06 -19.69
CA ASN A 332 8.53 -5.97 -20.66
C ASN A 332 7.43 -4.91 -20.48
N VAL A 333 6.24 -5.28 -20.02
CA VAL A 333 5.23 -4.31 -19.60
C VAL A 333 5.74 -3.47 -18.42
N ILE A 334 6.29 -4.12 -17.37
CA ILE A 334 6.89 -3.42 -16.22
C ILE A 334 8.05 -2.54 -16.67
N ASN A 335 8.98 -3.09 -17.49
CA ASN A 335 10.10 -2.33 -18.02
C ASN A 335 9.63 -1.07 -18.75
N ARG A 336 8.58 -1.18 -19.55
CA ARG A 336 8.02 -0.07 -20.30
C ARG A 336 7.48 1.02 -19.38
N LEU A 337 6.70 0.64 -18.35
CA LEU A 337 6.15 1.58 -17.37
C LEU A 337 7.24 2.38 -16.65
N ILE A 338 8.32 1.71 -16.20
CA ILE A 338 9.39 2.39 -15.45
C ILE A 338 10.37 3.14 -16.36
N SER A 339 10.65 2.65 -17.57
CA SER A 339 11.59 3.29 -18.49
C SER A 339 11.03 4.58 -19.10
N THR A 340 9.71 4.68 -19.25
CA THR A 340 9.02 5.88 -19.73
C THR A 340 8.59 6.82 -18.61
N ALA A 341 8.84 6.47 -17.35
CA ALA A 341 8.51 7.32 -16.22
C ALA A 341 9.22 8.68 -16.29
N ARG A 342 8.48 9.74 -16.03
CA ARG A 342 9.01 11.12 -16.08
C ARG A 342 9.98 11.35 -14.91
N SER A 343 11.25 11.52 -15.24
CA SER A 343 12.27 11.87 -14.25
C SER A 343 12.20 13.35 -13.89
N THR A 344 12.13 13.66 -12.62
CA THR A 344 12.13 15.03 -12.07
C THR A 344 13.43 15.30 -11.29
N PRO A 345 13.75 16.56 -10.97
CA PRO A 345 14.87 16.84 -10.06
C PRO A 345 14.69 16.14 -8.70
N ALA A 346 13.46 16.06 -8.19
CA ALA A 346 13.14 15.40 -6.93
C ALA A 346 13.35 13.88 -7.03
N SER A 347 12.88 13.23 -8.10
CA SER A 347 13.06 11.78 -8.27
C SER A 347 14.53 11.38 -8.40
N ARG A 348 15.36 12.21 -9.01
CA ARG A 348 16.81 11.97 -9.09
C ARG A 348 17.53 12.18 -7.76
N ALA A 349 17.03 13.08 -6.93
CA ALA A 349 17.63 13.39 -5.62
C ALA A 349 17.22 12.40 -4.52
N GLN A 350 16.05 11.77 -4.66
CA GLN A 350 15.42 10.91 -3.63
C GLN A 350 14.82 9.65 -4.28
N PRO A 351 15.65 8.77 -4.87
CA PRO A 351 15.15 7.58 -5.56
C PRO A 351 14.37 6.62 -4.63
N GLU A 352 14.67 6.63 -3.33
CA GLU A 352 13.94 5.85 -2.31
C GLU A 352 12.49 6.31 -2.10
N LEU A 353 12.15 7.54 -2.52
CA LEU A 353 10.80 8.08 -2.48
C LEU A 353 10.09 7.95 -3.83
N TYR A 354 10.83 8.01 -4.94
CA TYR A 354 10.24 8.16 -6.27
C TYR A 354 10.45 6.96 -7.21
N GLY A 355 11.30 6.00 -6.84
CA GLY A 355 11.68 4.93 -7.75
C GLY A 355 12.26 5.50 -9.06
N TYR A 356 11.76 5.03 -10.20
CA TYR A 356 12.16 5.50 -11.52
C TYR A 356 11.56 6.86 -11.90
N GLY A 357 10.50 7.30 -11.24
CA GLY A 357 9.87 8.61 -11.48
C GLY A 357 8.35 8.57 -11.50
N LEU A 358 7.76 9.63 -12.08
CA LEU A 358 6.32 9.77 -12.22
C LEU A 358 5.81 9.01 -13.44
N MET A 359 4.74 8.26 -13.28
CA MET A 359 4.05 7.55 -14.36
C MET A 359 3.74 8.49 -15.54
N ASP A 360 3.89 8.01 -16.77
CA ASP A 360 3.46 8.66 -18.00
C ASP A 360 2.76 7.64 -18.91
N ALA A 361 1.43 7.68 -18.94
CA ALA A 361 0.64 6.69 -19.67
C ALA A 361 0.80 6.82 -21.20
N ALA A 362 0.91 8.05 -21.70
CA ALA A 362 1.09 8.29 -23.12
C ALA A 362 2.42 7.72 -23.60
N ALA A 363 3.52 8.04 -22.90
CA ALA A 363 4.84 7.54 -23.20
C ALA A 363 4.90 6.00 -23.07
N ALA A 364 4.30 5.42 -22.01
CA ALA A 364 4.27 3.98 -21.82
C ALA A 364 3.56 3.25 -22.97
N VAL A 365 2.53 3.83 -23.57
CA VAL A 365 1.79 3.22 -24.69
C VAL A 365 2.49 3.45 -26.03
N THR A 366 3.13 4.60 -26.24
CA THR A 366 3.54 5.02 -27.61
C THR A 366 5.03 5.03 -27.88
N GLU A 367 5.90 5.18 -26.86
CA GLU A 367 7.33 5.26 -27.08
C GLU A 367 7.94 3.89 -27.46
N ASP A 368 9.08 3.92 -28.17
CA ASP A 368 9.86 2.72 -28.47
C ASP A 368 10.79 2.42 -27.27
N VAL A 369 10.56 1.31 -26.59
CA VAL A 369 11.33 0.88 -25.40
C VAL A 369 12.04 -0.43 -25.70
N PRO A 370 13.36 -0.52 -25.50
CA PRO A 370 14.12 -1.75 -25.67
C PRO A 370 13.59 -2.87 -24.76
N LEU A 371 13.53 -4.10 -25.31
CA LEU A 371 13.12 -5.27 -24.54
C LEU A 371 14.19 -5.66 -23.52
N VAL A 372 13.73 -6.21 -22.41
CA VAL A 372 14.56 -6.82 -21.36
C VAL A 372 14.33 -8.33 -21.32
N SER A 373 15.31 -9.06 -20.81
CA SER A 373 15.26 -10.52 -20.64
C SER A 373 14.87 -10.94 -19.23
N GLU A 374 14.80 -9.99 -18.29
CA GLU A 374 14.53 -10.23 -16.88
C GLU A 374 13.70 -9.07 -16.33
N ASN A 375 12.88 -9.36 -15.33
CA ASN A 375 12.06 -8.37 -14.66
C ASN A 375 12.95 -7.30 -13.96
N PRO A 376 12.83 -6.02 -14.32
CA PRO A 376 13.66 -4.97 -13.73
C PRO A 376 13.39 -4.74 -12.23
N MET A 377 12.25 -5.25 -11.70
CA MET A 377 11.92 -5.22 -10.28
C MET A 377 12.48 -6.43 -9.51
N GLY A 378 13.30 -7.27 -10.18
CA GLY A 378 13.96 -8.42 -9.59
C GLY A 378 13.24 -9.74 -9.81
N SER A 379 13.80 -10.83 -9.24
CA SER A 379 13.31 -12.20 -9.41
C SER A 379 13.02 -12.84 -8.06
N LEU A 380 11.74 -13.17 -7.83
CA LEU A 380 11.32 -13.92 -6.65
C LEU A 380 11.94 -15.33 -6.63
N ALA A 381 12.03 -15.99 -7.79
CA ALA A 381 12.65 -17.32 -7.89
C ALA A 381 14.10 -17.30 -7.44
N GLU A 382 14.87 -16.28 -7.85
CA GLU A 382 16.25 -16.13 -7.43
C GLU A 382 16.36 -15.78 -5.94
N TRP A 383 15.45 -14.92 -5.43
CA TRP A 383 15.40 -14.57 -4.01
C TRP A 383 15.12 -15.81 -3.14
N ILE A 384 14.13 -16.65 -3.52
CA ILE A 384 13.84 -17.92 -2.83
C ILE A 384 15.07 -18.85 -2.86
N ARG A 385 15.71 -18.96 -4.02
CA ARG A 385 16.92 -19.76 -4.19
C ARG A 385 18.03 -19.32 -3.23
N LEU A 386 18.17 -18.04 -2.97
CA LEU A 386 19.23 -17.50 -2.12
C LEU A 386 18.89 -17.54 -0.63
N TYR A 387 17.67 -17.19 -0.27
CA TYR A 387 17.32 -16.88 1.13
C TYR A 387 16.45 -17.94 1.81
N ARG A 388 15.62 -18.71 1.08
CA ARG A 388 14.81 -19.77 1.67
C ARG A 388 15.47 -21.16 1.63
N ARG A 389 16.67 -21.28 1.09
CA ARG A 389 17.42 -22.57 1.03
C ARG A 389 17.84 -23.12 2.39
N ALA A 390 17.86 -22.31 3.43
CA ALA A 390 18.23 -22.76 4.76
C ALA A 390 17.28 -23.84 5.35
N GLU A 391 16.08 -24.00 4.77
CA GLU A 391 15.13 -25.05 5.15
C GLU A 391 15.25 -26.33 4.31
N ALA A 392 16.03 -26.32 3.23
CA ALA A 392 16.28 -27.52 2.45
C ALA A 392 17.17 -28.47 3.26
N THR A 393 16.69 -29.69 3.48
CA THR A 393 17.44 -30.75 4.14
C THR A 393 18.88 -30.81 3.59
N PRO A 394 19.92 -30.76 4.46
CA PRO A 394 21.30 -30.77 3.98
C PRO A 394 21.52 -31.98 3.08
N GLN A 395 21.87 -31.76 1.82
CA GLN A 395 22.38 -32.87 1.01
C GLN A 395 23.59 -33.44 1.71
N PRO A 396 23.72 -34.78 1.78
CA PRO A 396 24.89 -35.37 2.41
C PRO A 396 26.13 -34.84 1.69
N THR A 397 26.92 -34.06 2.43
CA THR A 397 28.19 -33.54 1.95
C THR A 397 29.03 -34.74 1.51
N PRO A 398 29.55 -34.78 0.26
CA PRO A 398 30.46 -35.83 -0.13
C PRO A 398 31.62 -35.84 0.89
N THR A 399 31.82 -36.96 1.52
CA THR A 399 32.92 -37.14 2.47
C THR A 399 34.24 -37.01 1.69
N ILE A 400 34.75 -35.80 1.63
CA ILE A 400 36.11 -35.53 1.17
C ILE A 400 36.99 -36.01 2.31
N ALA A 401 37.92 -36.93 2.02
CA ALA A 401 38.92 -37.38 3.00
C ALA A 401 39.59 -36.14 3.64
N PRO A 402 39.79 -36.14 4.96
CA PRO A 402 40.39 -35.00 5.64
C PRO A 402 41.72 -34.62 4.99
N ALA A 403 41.83 -33.43 4.48
CA ALA A 403 43.12 -32.87 4.10
C ALA A 403 43.91 -32.70 5.41
N GLU A 404 45.09 -33.25 5.46
CA GLU A 404 46.02 -33.06 6.56
C GLU A 404 46.49 -31.60 6.50
N ILE A 405 45.93 -30.77 7.36
CA ILE A 405 46.29 -29.36 7.48
C ILE A 405 47.31 -29.26 8.61
N ASP A 406 48.51 -28.77 8.30
CA ASP A 406 49.51 -28.47 9.30
C ASP A 406 48.93 -27.61 10.44
N PRO A 407 49.25 -27.92 11.71
CA PRO A 407 48.69 -27.16 12.82
C PRO A 407 49.07 -25.68 12.72
N LEU A 408 48.07 -24.84 12.84
CA LEU A 408 48.26 -23.39 12.90
C LEU A 408 49.21 -23.01 14.05
N PRO A 409 50.09 -22.02 13.87
CA PRO A 409 50.91 -21.53 14.96
C PRO A 409 50.04 -21.09 16.14
N ALA A 410 50.51 -21.43 17.35
CA ALA A 410 49.77 -21.13 18.58
C ALA A 410 49.40 -19.64 18.65
N PRO A 411 48.18 -19.30 18.98
CA PRO A 411 47.79 -17.89 19.11
C PRO A 411 48.64 -17.20 20.17
N GLU A 412 49.14 -16.01 19.85
CA GLU A 412 49.80 -15.15 20.84
C GLU A 412 48.89 -15.00 22.07
N ALA A 413 49.49 -15.15 23.26
CA ALA A 413 48.75 -15.11 24.52
C ALA A 413 47.91 -13.81 24.60
N ALA A 414 46.61 -13.97 24.60
CA ALA A 414 45.70 -12.85 24.78
C ALA A 414 46.05 -12.07 26.04
N THR A 415 46.28 -10.79 25.89
CA THR A 415 46.41 -9.88 27.03
C THR A 415 45.18 -10.07 27.92
N LYS A 416 45.42 -10.31 29.19
CA LYS A 416 44.38 -10.62 30.20
C LYS A 416 43.18 -9.70 30.02
N PRO A 417 41.97 -10.25 29.84
CA PRO A 417 40.78 -9.40 29.78
C PRO A 417 40.66 -8.60 31.07
N GLY A 418 40.46 -7.29 30.92
CA GLY A 418 40.21 -6.42 32.08
C GLY A 418 39.02 -6.96 32.88
N SER A 419 39.06 -6.80 34.20
CA SER A 419 37.98 -7.26 35.09
C SER A 419 36.62 -6.72 34.61
N PRO A 420 35.62 -7.59 34.47
CA PRO A 420 34.26 -7.11 34.05
C PRO A 420 33.60 -6.17 35.08
N LEU A 421 34.20 -6.04 36.28
CA LEU A 421 33.73 -5.18 37.35
C LEU A 421 34.39 -3.78 37.33
N LEU A 422 35.40 -3.57 36.48
CA LEU A 422 36.08 -2.27 36.38
C LEU A 422 35.78 -1.67 34.99
N PRO A 423 35.31 -0.40 34.93
CA PRO A 423 35.06 0.23 33.65
C PRO A 423 36.36 0.38 32.84
N SER A 424 36.29 0.14 31.55
CA SER A 424 37.41 0.38 30.64
C SER A 424 37.78 1.86 30.61
N ALA A 425 39.03 2.16 30.24
CA ALA A 425 39.48 3.56 30.07
C ALA A 425 38.54 4.35 29.11
N ASP A 426 38.02 3.69 28.09
CA ASP A 426 37.09 4.28 27.13
C ASP A 426 35.70 4.52 27.74
N THR A 427 35.18 3.59 28.54
CA THR A 427 33.94 3.78 29.30
C THR A 427 34.04 4.94 30.28
N LEU A 428 35.18 5.08 30.95
CA LEU A 428 35.45 6.22 31.82
C LEU A 428 35.52 7.54 31.04
N ARG A 429 36.26 7.55 29.90
CA ARG A 429 36.54 8.79 29.16
C ARG A 429 35.35 9.27 28.34
N TYR A 430 34.61 8.36 27.69
CA TYR A 430 33.54 8.71 26.77
C TYR A 430 32.12 8.54 27.34
N GLY A 431 31.97 7.81 28.44
CA GLY A 431 30.69 7.58 29.09
C GLY A 431 30.60 8.31 30.44
N THR A 432 31.41 7.89 31.43
CA THR A 432 31.27 8.32 32.83
C THR A 432 31.61 9.80 33.03
N VAL A 433 32.70 10.27 32.45
CA VAL A 433 33.14 11.67 32.63
C VAL A 433 32.17 12.66 31.96
N PRO A 434 31.71 12.48 30.71
CA PRO A 434 30.73 13.37 30.11
C PRO A 434 29.40 13.36 30.87
N LEU A 435 28.93 12.20 31.33
CA LEU A 435 27.69 12.07 32.08
C LEU A 435 27.75 12.81 33.43
N MET A 436 28.87 12.67 34.16
CA MET A 436 29.10 13.43 35.40
C MET A 436 29.13 14.92 35.14
N GLY A 437 29.79 15.36 34.06
CA GLY A 437 29.83 16.76 33.66
C GLY A 437 28.46 17.32 33.34
N ALA A 438 27.65 16.60 32.57
CA ALA A 438 26.29 16.99 32.24
C ALA A 438 25.37 17.06 33.48
N THR A 439 25.51 16.09 34.38
CA THR A 439 24.74 16.05 35.64
C THR A 439 25.10 17.25 36.55
N LEU A 440 26.39 17.54 36.69
CA LEU A 440 26.86 18.69 37.49
C LEU A 440 26.34 20.01 36.88
N ALA A 441 26.42 20.18 35.59
CA ALA A 441 25.91 21.34 34.89
C ALA A 441 24.38 21.50 35.10
N ALA A 442 23.61 20.44 35.02
CA ALA A 442 22.16 20.46 35.28
C ALA A 442 21.85 20.87 36.73
N ILE A 443 22.60 20.37 37.69
CA ILE A 443 22.47 20.76 39.11
C ILE A 443 22.77 22.27 39.31
N LEU A 444 23.85 22.77 38.72
CA LEU A 444 24.23 24.19 38.83
C LEU A 444 23.19 25.12 38.20
N VAL A 445 22.64 24.74 37.03
CA VAL A 445 21.54 25.47 36.39
C VAL A 445 20.30 25.46 37.30
N GLY A 446 19.92 24.31 37.85
CA GLY A 446 18.81 24.20 38.79
C GLY A 446 18.97 25.07 40.03
N LEU A 447 20.18 25.10 40.62
CA LEU A 447 20.50 25.96 41.76
C LEU A 447 20.48 27.46 41.39
N GLY A 448 20.97 27.79 40.18
CA GLY A 448 20.94 29.17 39.66
C GLY A 448 19.51 29.70 39.48
N VAL A 449 18.64 28.87 38.87
CA VAL A 449 17.22 29.20 38.66
C VAL A 449 16.50 29.37 40.01
N THR A 450 16.75 28.46 40.96
CA THR A 450 16.13 28.58 42.30
C THR A 450 16.61 29.79 43.08
N ALA A 451 17.89 30.14 42.97
CA ALA A 451 18.45 31.36 43.60
C ALA A 451 17.88 32.63 42.96
N ALA A 452 17.73 32.66 41.62
CA ALA A 452 17.11 33.79 40.92
C ALA A 452 15.63 33.94 41.30
N ALA A 453 14.89 32.82 41.35
CA ALA A 453 13.48 32.85 41.77
C ALA A 453 13.29 33.35 43.20
N ARG A 454 14.18 32.97 44.14
CA ARG A 454 14.17 33.48 45.50
C ARG A 454 14.47 34.97 45.57
N ARG A 455 15.42 35.51 44.79
CA ARG A 455 15.70 36.95 44.70
C ARG A 455 14.53 37.74 44.15
N VAL A 456 13.88 37.26 43.11
CA VAL A 456 12.68 37.94 42.55
C VAL A 456 11.54 37.94 43.56
N LYS A 457 11.35 36.84 44.32
CA LYS A 457 10.30 36.75 45.34
C LYS A 457 10.58 37.70 46.53
N SER A 458 11.82 37.81 46.97
CA SER A 458 12.20 38.73 48.06
C SER A 458 12.13 40.21 47.67
N ALA A 459 12.31 40.55 46.40
CA ALA A 459 12.18 41.93 45.90
C ALA A 459 10.70 42.38 45.75
N ARG A 460 9.73 41.46 45.84
CA ARG A 460 8.28 41.77 45.75
C ARG A 460 7.57 41.96 47.09
N THR A 461 8.26 41.90 48.24
CA THR A 461 7.64 42.12 49.52
C THR A 461 7.68 43.63 49.82
N PRO A 462 6.53 44.32 49.89
CA PRO A 462 6.52 45.74 50.21
C PRO A 462 6.98 45.95 51.66
N ARG A 463 7.98 46.83 51.87
CA ARG A 463 8.29 47.38 53.20
C ARG A 463 7.13 48.24 53.65
N VAL A 464 6.40 47.78 54.64
CA VAL A 464 5.45 48.65 55.38
C VAL A 464 6.29 49.67 56.21
N PRO A 465 6.05 50.97 56.06
CA PRO A 465 6.72 51.93 56.91
C PRO A 465 6.08 51.85 58.30
N GLY A 466 6.88 51.51 59.32
CA GLY A 466 6.48 51.58 60.69
C GLY A 466 6.50 53.03 61.14
N ARG A 467 5.50 53.39 61.92
CA ARG A 467 5.45 54.64 62.77
C ARG A 467 6.46 54.52 63.85
#